data_eaf7edbbe4d8051bde2c1f7b58ed4c8e
#
_entry.id   eaf7edbbe4d8051bde2c1f7b58ed4c8e
#
_cell.length_a   1.000
_cell.length_b   1.000
_cell.length_c   1.000
_cell.angle_alpha   90.00
_cell.angle_beta   90.00
_cell.angle_gamma   90.00
#
_symmetry.space_group_name_H-M   'P 1'
#
loop_
_entity.id
_entity.type
_entity.pdbx_description
1 polymer ?
#
loop_
_entity_poly.entity_id
_entity_poly.type
_entity_poly.pdbx_seq_one_letter_code
_entity_poly.pdbx_strand_id
1 'polypeptide(L)'
;MAVKVAINGFGRIGRLAFRQMFGAEGYEVVAINDLTSPKMLAHLLKYDSTQGKYVLADKVTAGEDSITVDGKEIKIYAKADAAELPWGEIGVDVVLECTGFYTSKDKASAHLKAGAKKVVISAPAGNDLPTIVYNVNHDQLTKDDHIISAASCTTNCLAPMAKALNDLAPIKSGIMCTIHAYTGDQMTLDGPQRKGDLRRSRAAAVNIVPNSTGAAKAIGLVSPELNGKLIGSAQRVPTPTGSTTILTAVVDGTVTVDEINAAMKAASDESFGYNTDEIVSSDIVGMNYGSLFDATQTMAMPLDNGTTEVQVVSWYDNENSYTSQMVRTIKHFGTLL
;
A
#
# COMPACT_ATOMS: atom_id res chain seq x y z
N MET A 1 -11.59 17.79 13.59
CA MET A 1 -10.84 18.75 12.71
C MET A 1 -10.22 17.96 11.57
N ALA A 2 -10.05 18.56 10.39
CA ALA A 2 -9.36 17.89 9.28
C ALA A 2 -7.85 17.79 9.55
N VAL A 3 -7.24 16.66 9.22
CA VAL A 3 -5.79 16.43 9.34
C VAL A 3 -5.09 17.17 8.20
N LYS A 4 -4.17 18.07 8.54
CA LYS A 4 -3.35 18.80 7.55
C LYS A 4 -2.22 17.92 7.04
N VAL A 5 -2.31 17.50 5.77
CA VAL A 5 -1.39 16.57 5.15
C VAL A 5 -0.49 17.27 4.14
N ALA A 6 0.82 17.08 4.27
CA ALA A 6 1.77 17.38 3.21
C ALA A 6 2.23 16.08 2.53
N ILE A 7 2.41 16.12 1.21
CA ILE A 7 2.85 14.96 0.42
C ILE A 7 4.28 15.21 -0.04
N ASN A 8 5.22 14.38 0.41
CA ASN A 8 6.60 14.40 -0.06
C ASN A 8 6.81 13.31 -1.13
N GLY A 9 6.98 13.72 -2.38
CA GLY A 9 6.99 12.86 -3.56
C GLY A 9 5.62 12.72 -4.21
N PHE A 10 5.44 13.37 -5.36
CA PHE A 10 4.18 13.37 -6.11
C PHE A 10 4.22 12.39 -7.30
N GLY A 11 4.82 11.20 -7.05
CA GLY A 11 4.83 10.05 -7.94
C GLY A 11 3.48 9.35 -8.03
N ARG A 12 3.47 8.07 -8.41
CA ARG A 12 2.23 7.27 -8.55
C ARG A 12 1.38 7.32 -7.28
N ILE A 13 1.96 6.91 -6.14
CA ILE A 13 1.25 6.80 -4.85
C ILE A 13 0.85 8.18 -4.32
N GLY A 14 1.75 9.18 -4.36
CA GLY A 14 1.44 10.53 -3.91
C GLY A 14 0.27 11.17 -4.66
N ARG A 15 0.17 10.98 -5.99
CA ARG A 15 -0.96 11.48 -6.78
C ARG A 15 -2.26 10.75 -6.50
N LEU A 16 -2.23 9.43 -6.31
CA LEU A 16 -3.42 8.67 -5.94
C LEU A 16 -3.91 9.03 -4.52
N ALA A 17 -2.99 9.20 -3.57
CA ALA A 17 -3.32 9.69 -2.24
C ALA A 17 -3.95 11.09 -2.29
N PHE A 18 -3.40 11.99 -3.10
CA PHE A 18 -3.99 13.29 -3.35
C PHE A 18 -5.42 13.18 -3.89
N ARG A 19 -5.64 12.36 -4.94
CA ARG A 19 -6.96 12.16 -5.54
C ARG A 19 -8.00 11.64 -4.54
N GLN A 20 -7.58 10.83 -3.56
CA GLN A 20 -8.46 10.28 -2.53
C GLN A 20 -8.70 11.24 -1.36
N MET A 21 -7.71 12.06 -0.99
CA MET A 21 -7.81 12.97 0.15
C MET A 21 -8.40 14.33 -0.22
N PHE A 22 -8.16 14.82 -1.46
CA PHE A 22 -8.60 16.14 -1.87
C PHE A 22 -10.13 16.25 -1.91
N GLY A 23 -10.69 17.12 -1.08
CA GLY A 23 -12.14 17.30 -0.94
C GLY A 23 -12.83 16.22 -0.10
N ALA A 24 -12.11 15.22 0.39
CA ALA A 24 -12.69 14.20 1.27
C ALA A 24 -12.73 14.67 2.73
N GLU A 25 -13.74 14.23 3.47
CA GLU A 25 -13.92 14.58 4.87
C GLU A 25 -12.78 14.02 5.75
N GLY A 26 -12.24 14.89 6.60
CA GLY A 26 -11.18 14.54 7.55
C GLY A 26 -9.77 14.82 7.07
N TYR A 27 -9.58 15.32 5.84
CA TYR A 27 -8.28 15.66 5.28
C TYR A 27 -8.22 17.09 4.78
N GLU A 28 -7.02 17.68 4.87
CA GLU A 28 -6.67 18.91 4.18
C GLU A 28 -5.26 18.76 3.59
N VAL A 29 -5.16 18.56 2.26
CA VAL A 29 -3.84 18.60 1.60
C VAL A 29 -3.39 20.05 1.51
N VAL A 30 -2.29 20.37 2.23
CA VAL A 30 -1.81 21.77 2.38
C VAL A 30 -0.58 22.07 1.51
N ALA A 31 0.22 21.06 1.18
CA ALA A 31 1.43 21.23 0.38
C ALA A 31 1.89 19.92 -0.29
N ILE A 32 2.70 20.09 -1.33
CA ILE A 32 3.42 19.02 -2.02
C ILE A 32 4.88 19.41 -2.08
N ASN A 33 5.79 18.43 -1.92
CA ASN A 33 7.20 18.60 -2.27
C ASN A 33 7.56 17.59 -3.35
N ASP A 34 8.06 18.08 -4.49
CA ASP A 34 8.58 17.24 -5.58
C ASP A 34 9.58 18.05 -6.41
N LEU A 35 10.63 17.42 -6.91
CA LEU A 35 11.67 18.08 -7.71
C LEU A 35 11.26 18.34 -9.16
N THR A 36 10.08 17.86 -9.55
CA THR A 36 9.51 18.03 -10.89
C THR A 36 8.71 19.33 -10.99
N SER A 37 8.64 19.93 -12.19
CA SER A 37 7.92 21.19 -12.39
C SER A 37 6.40 21.07 -12.12
N PRO A 38 5.75 22.12 -11.60
CA PRO A 38 4.30 22.14 -11.37
C PRO A 38 3.48 21.80 -12.61
N LYS A 39 3.91 22.23 -13.80
CA LYS A 39 3.27 21.90 -15.08
C LYS A 39 3.23 20.40 -15.33
N MET A 40 4.34 19.70 -15.10
CA MET A 40 4.43 18.23 -15.26
C MET A 40 3.57 17.53 -14.22
N LEU A 41 3.64 17.96 -12.96
CA LEU A 41 2.86 17.38 -11.86
C LEU A 41 1.35 17.54 -12.08
N ALA A 42 0.91 18.72 -12.51
CA ALA A 42 -0.49 18.97 -12.87
C ALA A 42 -0.96 18.09 -14.03
N HIS A 43 -0.12 17.93 -15.07
CA HIS A 43 -0.44 17.07 -16.21
C HIS A 43 -0.61 15.60 -15.76
N LEU A 44 0.34 15.09 -14.97
CA LEU A 44 0.29 13.70 -14.47
C LEU A 44 -0.81 13.49 -13.41
N LEU A 45 -1.27 14.54 -12.72
CA LEU A 45 -2.44 14.46 -11.85
C LEU A 45 -3.73 14.33 -12.66
N LYS A 46 -3.83 15.04 -13.79
CA LYS A 46 -5.00 14.99 -14.69
C LYS A 46 -5.18 13.63 -15.35
N TYR A 47 -4.08 13.10 -15.90
CA TYR A 47 -4.09 11.94 -16.79
C TYR A 47 -3.23 10.83 -16.23
N ASP A 48 -3.82 9.65 -16.12
CA ASP A 48 -3.16 8.46 -15.62
C ASP A 48 -3.52 7.30 -16.54
N SER A 49 -2.51 6.67 -17.14
CA SER A 49 -2.70 5.58 -18.10
C SER A 49 -3.29 4.31 -17.45
N THR A 50 -3.12 4.16 -16.13
CA THR A 50 -3.54 2.98 -15.38
C THR A 50 -4.84 3.24 -14.62
N GLN A 51 -4.93 4.39 -13.93
CA GLN A 51 -6.05 4.75 -13.06
C GLN A 51 -7.05 5.70 -13.72
N GLY A 52 -6.84 6.03 -15.00
CA GLY A 52 -7.74 6.88 -15.77
C GLY A 52 -7.66 8.38 -15.45
N LYS A 53 -8.47 9.15 -16.16
CA LYS A 53 -8.56 10.60 -16.00
C LYS A 53 -9.08 10.93 -14.60
N TYR A 54 -8.43 11.90 -13.93
CA TYR A 54 -8.90 12.39 -12.63
C TYR A 54 -10.27 13.07 -12.78
N VAL A 55 -11.17 12.82 -11.85
CA VAL A 55 -12.55 13.38 -11.90
C VAL A 55 -12.57 14.91 -11.91
N LEU A 56 -11.56 15.56 -11.33
CA LEU A 56 -11.37 17.03 -11.33
C LEU A 56 -10.36 17.51 -12.38
N ALA A 57 -9.98 16.68 -13.36
CA ALA A 57 -8.91 17.02 -14.31
C ALA A 57 -9.14 18.34 -15.03
N ASP A 58 -10.37 18.69 -15.38
CA ASP A 58 -10.72 19.92 -16.08
C ASP A 58 -10.63 21.17 -15.17
N LYS A 59 -10.52 20.96 -13.85
CA LYS A 59 -10.33 21.99 -12.82
C LYS A 59 -8.90 22.06 -12.28
N VAL A 60 -7.95 21.34 -12.88
CA VAL A 60 -6.53 21.38 -12.49
C VAL A 60 -5.77 22.34 -13.38
N THR A 61 -5.05 23.28 -12.79
CA THR A 61 -4.12 24.18 -13.49
C THR A 61 -2.78 24.22 -12.77
N ALA A 62 -1.71 24.60 -13.50
CA ALA A 62 -0.38 24.80 -12.93
C ALA A 62 -0.08 26.29 -12.80
N GLY A 63 0.40 26.71 -11.64
CA GLY A 63 1.05 27.99 -11.40
C GLY A 63 2.57 27.91 -11.59
N GLU A 64 3.28 28.92 -11.14
CA GLU A 64 4.75 28.98 -11.18
C GLU A 64 5.36 27.97 -10.19
N ASP A 65 4.84 27.93 -8.96
CA ASP A 65 5.27 27.06 -7.86
C ASP A 65 4.07 26.43 -7.11
N SER A 66 2.98 26.19 -7.83
CA SER A 66 1.74 25.64 -7.29
C SER A 66 0.97 24.85 -8.32
N ILE A 67 0.02 24.05 -7.86
CA ILE A 67 -1.10 23.54 -8.64
C ILE A 67 -2.39 24.03 -8.01
N THR A 68 -3.37 24.41 -8.85
CA THR A 68 -4.71 24.74 -8.39
C THR A 68 -5.66 23.64 -8.80
N VAL A 69 -6.44 23.13 -7.86
CA VAL A 69 -7.45 22.10 -8.08
C VAL A 69 -8.79 22.60 -7.55
N ASP A 70 -9.80 22.67 -8.39
CA ASP A 70 -11.15 23.14 -8.04
C ASP A 70 -11.13 24.49 -7.26
N GLY A 71 -10.27 25.41 -7.71
CA GLY A 71 -10.10 26.74 -7.11
C GLY A 71 -9.20 26.78 -5.87
N LYS A 72 -8.79 25.65 -5.30
CA LYS A 72 -7.86 25.60 -4.16
C LYS A 72 -6.41 25.50 -4.67
N GLU A 73 -5.59 26.48 -4.31
CA GLU A 73 -4.16 26.47 -4.61
C GLU A 73 -3.40 25.59 -3.61
N ILE A 74 -2.53 24.71 -4.11
CA ILE A 74 -1.64 23.86 -3.35
C ILE A 74 -0.20 24.22 -3.71
N LYS A 75 0.56 24.70 -2.74
CA LYS A 75 1.97 25.07 -2.92
C LYS A 75 2.82 23.84 -3.21
N ILE A 76 3.74 23.99 -4.18
CA ILE A 76 4.75 22.96 -4.50
C ILE A 76 6.11 23.48 -4.06
N TYR A 77 6.74 22.76 -3.19
CA TYR A 77 8.14 22.93 -2.83
C TYR A 77 9.02 22.01 -3.68
N ALA A 78 10.28 22.42 -3.91
CA ALA A 78 11.24 21.67 -4.70
C ALA A 78 12.55 21.49 -3.90
N LYS A 79 12.42 20.94 -2.69
CA LYS A 79 13.55 20.71 -1.77
C LYS A 79 13.97 19.24 -1.80
N ALA A 80 15.28 19.00 -2.03
CA ALA A 80 15.85 17.66 -1.98
C ALA A 80 16.04 17.19 -0.53
N ASP A 81 16.40 18.10 0.38
CA ASP A 81 16.50 17.82 1.81
C ASP A 81 15.15 18.12 2.49
N ALA A 82 14.55 17.10 3.05
CA ALA A 82 13.28 17.22 3.75
C ALA A 82 13.36 18.09 5.03
N ALA A 83 14.53 18.23 5.62
CA ALA A 83 14.73 19.09 6.79
C ALA A 83 14.61 20.60 6.49
N GLU A 84 14.72 21.00 5.21
CA GLU A 84 14.55 22.38 4.76
C GLU A 84 13.10 22.77 4.42
N LEU A 85 12.16 21.85 4.58
CA LEU A 85 10.75 22.08 4.25
C LEU A 85 10.04 22.82 5.38
N PRO A 86 9.11 23.75 5.08
CA PRO A 86 8.51 24.64 6.10
C PRO A 86 7.29 23.98 6.80
N TRP A 87 7.37 22.69 7.15
CA TRP A 87 6.23 21.95 7.68
C TRP A 87 5.67 22.58 8.97
N GLY A 88 6.54 23.04 9.85
CA GLY A 88 6.13 23.70 11.09
C GLY A 88 5.43 25.04 10.84
N GLU A 89 5.94 25.85 9.87
CA GLU A 89 5.40 27.18 9.55
C GLU A 89 3.97 27.09 8.97
N ILE A 90 3.70 26.08 8.14
CA ILE A 90 2.38 25.85 7.53
C ILE A 90 1.47 24.92 8.34
N GLY A 91 1.95 24.47 9.51
CA GLY A 91 1.18 23.69 10.47
C GLY A 91 0.80 22.29 9.99
N VAL A 92 1.73 21.56 9.35
CA VAL A 92 1.52 20.19 8.88
C VAL A 92 1.35 19.25 10.06
N ASP A 93 0.25 18.51 10.08
CA ASP A 93 -0.01 17.47 11.05
C ASP A 93 0.70 16.16 10.67
N VAL A 94 0.50 15.71 9.44
CA VAL A 94 1.07 14.46 8.95
C VAL A 94 1.78 14.67 7.61
N VAL A 95 3.02 14.24 7.51
CA VAL A 95 3.69 14.10 6.22
C VAL A 95 3.47 12.70 5.68
N LEU A 96 2.97 12.60 4.44
CA LEU A 96 2.97 11.39 3.65
C LEU A 96 4.26 11.32 2.84
N GLU A 97 5.16 10.40 3.21
CA GLU A 97 6.44 10.19 2.56
C GLU A 97 6.33 9.16 1.43
N CYS A 98 6.39 9.63 0.18
CA CYS A 98 6.22 8.84 -1.04
C CYS A 98 7.42 8.86 -2.00
N THR A 99 8.57 9.42 -1.58
CA THR A 99 9.75 9.53 -2.46
C THR A 99 10.50 8.21 -2.63
N GLY A 100 10.40 7.31 -1.64
CA GLY A 100 11.21 6.09 -1.54
C GLY A 100 12.66 6.34 -1.08
N PHE A 101 13.03 7.56 -0.67
CA PHE A 101 14.35 7.91 -0.14
C PHE A 101 14.40 7.90 1.39
N TYR A 102 13.32 8.33 2.05
CA TYR A 102 13.22 8.43 3.51
C TYR A 102 12.51 7.20 4.10
N THR A 103 13.01 6.00 3.76
CA THR A 103 12.39 4.70 4.12
C THR A 103 13.00 4.06 5.37
N SER A 104 13.38 4.86 6.36
CA SER A 104 13.79 4.42 7.70
C SER A 104 13.40 5.49 8.72
N LYS A 105 13.32 5.09 10.00
CA LYS A 105 13.00 6.01 11.11
C LYS A 105 13.96 7.19 11.15
N ASP A 106 15.27 6.92 11.05
CA ASP A 106 16.31 7.94 11.07
C ASP A 106 16.13 8.95 9.92
N LYS A 107 16.02 8.48 8.68
CA LYS A 107 15.84 9.36 7.53
C LYS A 107 14.54 10.15 7.60
N ALA A 108 13.41 9.48 7.90
CA ALA A 108 12.10 10.13 7.98
C ALA A 108 12.01 11.16 9.11
N SER A 109 12.89 11.09 10.13
CA SER A 109 13.00 12.10 11.19
C SER A 109 13.31 13.51 10.67
N ALA A 110 13.84 13.64 9.44
CA ALA A 110 14.03 14.93 8.78
C ALA A 110 12.72 15.73 8.67
N HIS A 111 11.60 15.07 8.46
CA HIS A 111 10.29 15.73 8.42
C HIS A 111 9.86 16.26 9.80
N LEU A 112 10.19 15.53 10.88
CA LEU A 112 9.93 16.01 12.25
C LEU A 112 10.81 17.21 12.58
N LYS A 113 12.08 17.21 12.14
CA LYS A 113 13.00 18.35 12.27
C LYS A 113 12.48 19.58 11.51
N ALA A 114 11.81 19.37 10.39
CA ALA A 114 11.13 20.40 9.59
C ALA A 114 9.82 20.89 10.25
N GLY A 115 9.40 20.32 11.37
CA GLY A 115 8.24 20.74 12.16
C GLY A 115 6.93 20.01 11.88
N ALA A 116 6.93 18.93 11.11
CA ALA A 116 5.77 18.04 11.03
C ALA A 116 5.56 17.31 12.37
N LYS A 117 4.28 17.05 12.74
CA LYS A 117 3.98 16.34 14.00
C LYS A 117 4.16 14.82 13.84
N LYS A 118 3.76 14.28 12.70
CA LYS A 118 3.76 12.85 12.41
C LYS A 118 4.20 12.58 10.96
N VAL A 119 4.71 11.36 10.71
CA VAL A 119 5.14 10.90 9.36
C VAL A 119 4.59 9.52 9.08
N VAL A 120 4.01 9.32 7.90
CA VAL A 120 3.60 8.02 7.37
C VAL A 120 4.48 7.69 6.16
N ILE A 121 5.28 6.64 6.27
CA ILE A 121 6.16 6.18 5.19
C ILE A 121 5.38 5.20 4.30
N SER A 122 5.31 5.49 3.00
CA SER A 122 4.60 4.66 2.00
C SER A 122 5.41 3.45 1.51
N ALA A 123 6.17 2.84 2.40
CA ALA A 123 7.02 1.68 2.09
C ALA A 123 7.37 0.92 3.37
N PRO A 124 7.82 -0.35 3.30
CA PRO A 124 8.49 -1.02 4.42
C PRO A 124 9.70 -0.21 4.89
N ALA A 125 9.84 0.01 6.20
CA ALA A 125 10.78 0.98 6.75
C ALA A 125 11.65 0.45 7.91
N GLY A 126 11.86 -0.85 7.99
CA GLY A 126 12.63 -1.51 9.06
C GLY A 126 11.74 -2.03 10.20
N ASN A 127 12.37 -2.39 11.32
CA ASN A 127 11.72 -3.01 12.48
C ASN A 127 11.76 -2.12 13.73
N ASP A 128 12.28 -0.91 13.60
CA ASP A 128 12.49 0.06 14.69
C ASP A 128 11.38 1.12 14.77
N LEU A 129 10.30 0.90 14.01
CA LEU A 129 9.09 1.72 13.99
C LEU A 129 7.85 0.85 13.71
N PRO A 130 6.65 1.27 14.12
CA PRO A 130 5.43 0.53 13.86
C PRO A 130 5.17 0.33 12.37
N THR A 131 4.86 -0.92 11.98
CA THR A 131 4.39 -1.26 10.64
C THR A 131 2.89 -1.54 10.70
N ILE A 132 2.09 -0.76 9.99
CA ILE A 132 0.64 -0.73 10.12
C ILE A 132 -0.05 -1.20 8.84
N VAL A 133 -1.01 -2.09 9.04
CA VAL A 133 -2.06 -2.43 8.08
C VAL A 133 -3.40 -2.03 8.69
N TYR A 134 -4.12 -1.11 8.05
CA TYR A 134 -5.40 -0.62 8.55
C TYR A 134 -6.42 -1.76 8.69
N ASN A 135 -7.21 -1.74 9.76
CA ASN A 135 -8.14 -2.80 10.19
C ASN A 135 -7.49 -4.15 10.55
N VAL A 136 -6.16 -4.22 10.66
CA VAL A 136 -5.46 -5.39 11.21
C VAL A 136 -4.78 -5.07 12.53
N ASN A 137 -3.99 -3.98 12.57
CA ASN A 137 -3.25 -3.57 13.76
C ASN A 137 -3.14 -2.05 13.96
N HIS A 138 -3.98 -1.25 13.31
CA HIS A 138 -3.93 0.22 13.42
C HIS A 138 -4.31 0.74 14.82
N ASP A 139 -5.07 -0.03 15.57
CA ASP A 139 -5.48 0.24 16.95
C ASP A 139 -4.33 0.17 17.97
N GLN A 140 -3.20 -0.42 17.58
CA GLN A 140 -1.97 -0.43 18.38
C GLN A 140 -1.25 0.91 18.42
N LEU A 141 -1.59 1.83 17.48
CA LEU A 141 -1.00 3.16 17.44
C LEU A 141 -1.39 4.01 18.65
N THR A 142 -0.43 4.76 19.13
CA THR A 142 -0.58 5.68 20.26
C THR A 142 -0.21 7.12 19.88
N LYS A 143 -0.50 8.08 20.74
CA LYS A 143 -0.05 9.47 20.57
C LYS A 143 1.48 9.63 20.55
N ASP A 144 2.20 8.69 21.18
CA ASP A 144 3.66 8.74 21.30
C ASP A 144 4.37 8.20 20.04
N ASP A 145 3.62 7.62 19.12
CA ASP A 145 4.13 7.24 17.80
C ASP A 145 4.19 8.48 16.90
N HIS A 146 5.36 8.75 16.33
CA HIS A 146 5.57 9.91 15.45
C HIS A 146 5.91 9.52 14.01
N ILE A 147 6.52 8.36 13.79
CA ILE A 147 6.88 7.86 12.47
C ILE A 147 6.42 6.41 12.36
N ILE A 148 5.63 6.11 11.32
CA ILE A 148 5.12 4.77 11.04
C ILE A 148 5.34 4.38 9.60
N SER A 149 5.36 3.07 9.34
CA SER A 149 5.29 2.49 7.99
C SER A 149 3.86 2.03 7.70
N ALA A 150 3.32 2.37 6.54
CA ALA A 150 2.08 1.80 6.02
C ALA A 150 2.30 0.44 5.33
N ALA A 151 3.38 -0.26 5.64
CA ALA A 151 3.78 -1.55 5.06
C ALA A 151 3.95 -1.51 3.52
N SER A 152 3.75 -2.63 2.84
CA SER A 152 3.70 -2.74 1.38
C SER A 152 2.30 -3.07 0.89
N CYS A 153 2.04 -2.88 -0.39
CA CYS A 153 0.79 -3.27 -1.02
C CYS A 153 0.49 -4.77 -0.82
N THR A 154 1.49 -5.62 -0.99
CA THR A 154 1.36 -7.07 -0.80
C THR A 154 1.09 -7.43 0.67
N THR A 155 1.72 -6.74 1.63
CA THR A 155 1.46 -6.95 3.06
C THR A 155 0.03 -6.54 3.42
N ASN A 156 -0.47 -5.42 2.87
CA ASN A 156 -1.85 -4.97 3.06
C ASN A 156 -2.88 -5.96 2.47
N CYS A 157 -2.53 -6.67 1.41
CA CYS A 157 -3.37 -7.72 0.85
C CYS A 157 -3.31 -9.02 1.68
N LEU A 158 -2.10 -9.46 2.05
CA LEU A 158 -1.89 -10.72 2.75
C LEU A 158 -2.44 -10.71 4.19
N ALA A 159 -2.24 -9.62 4.92
CA ALA A 159 -2.47 -9.58 6.36
C ALA A 159 -3.91 -9.90 6.79
N PRO A 160 -4.96 -9.26 6.26
CA PRO A 160 -6.33 -9.57 6.67
C PRO A 160 -6.74 -11.00 6.31
N MET A 161 -6.35 -11.48 5.11
CA MET A 161 -6.64 -12.84 4.67
C MET A 161 -5.93 -13.89 5.54
N ALA A 162 -4.64 -13.70 5.82
CA ALA A 162 -3.88 -14.63 6.67
C ALA A 162 -4.36 -14.61 8.11
N LYS A 163 -4.75 -13.44 8.64
CA LYS A 163 -5.32 -13.31 9.98
C LYS A 163 -6.65 -14.06 10.06
N ALA A 164 -7.59 -13.83 9.15
CA ALA A 164 -8.89 -14.49 9.14
C ALA A 164 -8.76 -16.03 9.04
N LEU A 165 -7.82 -16.53 8.21
CA LEU A 165 -7.53 -17.95 8.12
C LEU A 165 -6.95 -18.50 9.44
N ASN A 166 -5.99 -17.78 10.04
CA ASN A 166 -5.37 -18.19 11.30
C ASN A 166 -6.33 -18.15 12.49
N ASP A 167 -7.28 -17.23 12.49
CA ASP A 167 -8.33 -17.13 13.52
C ASP A 167 -9.34 -18.30 13.41
N LEU A 168 -9.62 -18.77 12.18
CA LEU A 168 -10.44 -19.96 11.95
C LEU A 168 -9.69 -21.24 12.34
N ALA A 169 -8.47 -21.41 11.83
CA ALA A 169 -7.64 -22.59 12.02
C ALA A 169 -6.16 -22.17 12.05
N PRO A 170 -5.44 -22.35 13.18
CA PRO A 170 -4.09 -21.86 13.33
C PRO A 170 -3.14 -22.33 12.22
N ILE A 171 -2.52 -21.38 11.52
CA ILE A 171 -1.52 -21.66 10.49
C ILE A 171 -0.26 -22.24 11.14
N LYS A 172 0.16 -23.42 10.69
CA LYS A 172 1.42 -24.06 11.10
C LYS A 172 2.59 -23.61 10.24
N SER A 173 2.40 -23.60 8.94
CA SER A 173 3.37 -23.12 7.95
C SER A 173 2.66 -22.74 6.66
N GLY A 174 3.32 -21.92 5.83
CA GLY A 174 2.74 -21.57 4.54
C GLY A 174 3.74 -20.93 3.58
N ILE A 175 3.39 -20.97 2.31
CA ILE A 175 4.10 -20.31 1.22
C ILE A 175 3.13 -19.32 0.57
N MET A 176 3.49 -18.04 0.55
CA MET A 176 2.76 -17.07 -0.24
C MET A 176 3.48 -16.78 -1.55
N CYS A 177 2.72 -16.66 -2.63
CA CYS A 177 3.22 -16.15 -3.89
C CYS A 177 2.33 -14.99 -4.34
N THR A 178 2.93 -13.85 -4.68
CA THR A 178 2.17 -12.80 -5.34
C THR A 178 2.48 -12.77 -6.83
N ILE A 179 1.41 -12.84 -7.63
CA ILE A 179 1.45 -12.53 -9.06
C ILE A 179 1.21 -11.02 -9.16
N HIS A 180 2.28 -10.29 -9.39
CA HIS A 180 2.30 -8.84 -9.15
C HIS A 180 2.46 -8.08 -10.47
N ALA A 181 1.69 -7.03 -10.67
CA ALA A 181 1.88 -6.10 -11.76
C ALA A 181 3.31 -5.49 -11.72
N TYR A 182 3.83 -5.07 -12.86
CA TYR A 182 5.10 -4.36 -12.88
C TYR A 182 5.00 -2.99 -12.19
N THR A 183 6.12 -2.48 -11.71
CA THR A 183 6.18 -1.20 -10.99
C THR A 183 7.33 -0.36 -11.53
N GLY A 184 7.35 0.94 -11.22
CA GLY A 184 8.32 1.89 -11.74
C GLY A 184 9.78 1.67 -11.30
N ASP A 185 10.07 0.65 -10.50
CA ASP A 185 11.42 0.20 -10.17
C ASP A 185 11.99 -0.83 -11.18
N GLN A 186 11.16 -1.31 -12.10
CA GLN A 186 11.56 -2.14 -13.22
C GLN A 186 11.88 -1.30 -14.47
N MET A 187 12.65 -1.86 -15.40
CA MET A 187 13.00 -1.17 -16.63
C MET A 187 11.91 -1.34 -17.69
N THR A 188 11.66 -0.29 -18.48
CA THR A 188 10.77 -0.36 -19.66
C THR A 188 11.36 -1.25 -20.75
N LEU A 189 12.63 -1.02 -21.08
CA LEU A 189 13.47 -1.86 -21.93
C LEU A 189 14.64 -2.38 -21.10
N ASP A 190 15.37 -3.40 -21.59
CA ASP A 190 16.57 -3.91 -20.92
C ASP A 190 17.56 -2.79 -20.62
N GLY A 191 17.92 -2.61 -19.36
CA GLY A 191 18.84 -1.55 -18.96
C GLY A 191 19.24 -1.67 -17.47
N PRO A 192 20.26 -0.93 -17.02
CA PRO A 192 20.75 -1.03 -15.65
C PRO A 192 19.73 -0.51 -14.64
N GLN A 193 19.27 -1.37 -13.75
CA GLN A 193 18.39 -1.01 -12.64
C GLN A 193 19.21 -0.35 -11.51
N ARG A 194 18.66 0.69 -10.87
CA ARG A 194 19.36 1.55 -9.89
C ARG A 194 20.01 0.82 -8.71
N LYS A 195 19.43 -0.32 -8.27
CA LYS A 195 19.92 -1.14 -7.17
C LYS A 195 20.72 -2.37 -7.62
N GLY A 196 20.95 -2.51 -8.94
CA GLY A 196 21.73 -3.62 -9.50
C GLY A 196 20.98 -4.95 -9.55
N ASP A 197 19.66 -4.98 -9.44
CA ASP A 197 18.86 -6.20 -9.59
C ASP A 197 18.82 -6.62 -11.06
N LEU A 198 19.46 -7.75 -11.38
CA LEU A 198 19.61 -8.26 -12.74
C LEU A 198 18.27 -8.64 -13.38
N ARG A 199 17.30 -9.15 -12.61
CA ARG A 199 15.98 -9.52 -13.12
C ARG A 199 15.11 -8.29 -13.38
N ARG A 200 15.13 -7.31 -12.49
CA ARG A 200 14.42 -6.03 -12.67
C ARG A 200 15.04 -5.13 -13.72
N SER A 201 16.25 -5.45 -14.19
CA SER A 201 16.94 -4.81 -15.33
C SER A 201 16.34 -5.22 -16.67
N ARG A 202 15.48 -6.23 -16.71
CA ARG A 202 14.83 -6.70 -17.94
C ARG A 202 13.51 -5.97 -18.18
N ALA A 203 13.11 -5.90 -19.45
CA ALA A 203 11.89 -5.22 -19.91
C ALA A 203 10.63 -5.76 -19.21
N ALA A 204 9.92 -4.90 -18.48
CA ALA A 204 8.82 -5.28 -17.60
C ALA A 204 7.58 -5.77 -18.34
N ALA A 205 7.27 -5.16 -19.51
CA ALA A 205 6.03 -5.38 -20.23
C ALA A 205 6.02 -6.65 -21.10
N VAL A 206 7.13 -7.41 -21.16
CA VAL A 206 7.27 -8.60 -22.02
C VAL A 206 7.80 -9.83 -21.29
N ASN A 207 8.01 -9.72 -19.98
CA ASN A 207 8.60 -10.80 -19.18
C ASN A 207 7.81 -11.13 -17.91
N ILE A 208 7.80 -12.42 -17.53
CA ILE A 208 7.55 -12.82 -16.14
C ILE A 208 8.88 -12.70 -15.42
N VAL A 209 8.93 -11.87 -14.36
CA VAL A 209 10.17 -11.57 -13.64
C VAL A 209 10.08 -12.09 -12.22
N PRO A 210 10.76 -13.21 -11.88
CA PRO A 210 10.82 -13.72 -10.51
C PRO A 210 11.51 -12.74 -9.58
N ASN A 211 10.93 -12.52 -8.40
CA ASN A 211 11.42 -11.60 -7.40
C ASN A 211 11.26 -12.15 -5.97
N SER A 212 12.09 -11.66 -5.06
CA SER A 212 11.82 -11.81 -3.64
C SER A 212 10.71 -10.85 -3.20
N THR A 213 10.00 -11.19 -2.14
CA THR A 213 9.08 -10.30 -1.44
C THR A 213 9.37 -10.29 0.05
N GLY A 214 9.33 -9.11 0.66
CA GLY A 214 9.41 -8.96 2.10
C GLY A 214 8.08 -9.18 2.83
N ALA A 215 6.97 -9.36 2.10
CA ALA A 215 5.63 -9.42 2.69
C ALA A 215 5.46 -10.58 3.70
N ALA A 216 5.99 -11.77 3.37
CA ALA A 216 5.94 -12.93 4.26
C ALA A 216 6.72 -12.72 5.57
N LYS A 217 7.81 -11.93 5.57
CA LYS A 217 8.53 -11.54 6.78
C LYS A 217 7.82 -10.41 7.52
N ALA A 218 7.28 -9.46 6.78
CA ALA A 218 6.59 -8.30 7.34
C ALA A 218 5.27 -8.68 8.04
N ILE A 219 4.69 -9.83 7.70
CA ILE A 219 3.46 -10.29 8.36
C ILE A 219 3.63 -10.42 9.88
N GLY A 220 4.80 -10.87 10.34
CA GLY A 220 5.10 -11.00 11.77
C GLY A 220 5.19 -9.67 12.51
N LEU A 221 5.35 -8.54 11.81
CA LEU A 221 5.29 -7.19 12.39
C LEU A 221 3.85 -6.70 12.57
N VAL A 222 2.92 -7.26 11.79
CA VAL A 222 1.51 -6.85 11.75
C VAL A 222 0.64 -7.83 12.55
N SER A 223 0.96 -9.12 12.46
CA SER A 223 0.30 -10.24 13.15
C SER A 223 1.38 -11.12 13.78
N PRO A 224 1.79 -10.85 15.04
CA PRO A 224 2.90 -11.53 15.70
C PRO A 224 2.77 -13.05 15.79
N GLU A 225 1.54 -13.56 15.84
CA GLU A 225 1.20 -14.98 15.85
C GLU A 225 1.60 -15.72 14.55
N LEU A 226 1.81 -14.99 13.47
CA LEU A 226 2.27 -15.50 12.17
C LEU A 226 3.79 -15.38 11.97
N ASN A 227 4.50 -14.85 12.95
CA ASN A 227 5.95 -14.66 12.84
C ASN A 227 6.68 -16.00 12.62
N GLY A 228 7.48 -16.05 11.56
CA GLY A 228 8.28 -17.23 11.21
C GLY A 228 7.50 -18.38 10.56
N LYS A 229 6.17 -18.27 10.42
CA LYS A 229 5.34 -19.33 9.82
C LYS A 229 5.23 -19.24 8.30
N LEU A 230 5.48 -18.09 7.70
CA LEU A 230 5.32 -17.85 6.28
C LEU A 230 6.64 -17.52 5.59
N ILE A 231 6.83 -18.11 4.42
CA ILE A 231 7.84 -17.72 3.43
C ILE A 231 7.15 -17.22 2.16
N GLY A 232 7.87 -16.49 1.29
CA GLY A 232 7.20 -15.96 0.12
C GLY A 232 8.09 -15.54 -1.03
N SER A 233 7.47 -15.49 -2.21
CA SER A 233 8.05 -15.06 -3.47
C SER A 233 7.09 -14.14 -4.23
N ALA A 234 7.59 -13.51 -5.28
CA ALA A 234 6.80 -12.70 -6.20
C ALA A 234 7.13 -13.07 -7.65
N GLN A 235 6.13 -13.03 -8.51
CA GLN A 235 6.28 -13.10 -9.97
C GLN A 235 5.73 -11.79 -10.55
N ARG A 236 6.59 -10.93 -11.09
CA ARG A 236 6.15 -9.73 -11.80
C ARG A 236 5.68 -10.13 -13.20
N VAL A 237 4.50 -9.65 -13.57
CA VAL A 237 3.84 -10.00 -14.84
C VAL A 237 3.57 -8.75 -15.69
N PRO A 238 3.34 -8.89 -17.01
CA PRO A 238 3.13 -7.77 -17.92
C PRO A 238 1.75 -7.13 -17.80
N THR A 239 1.38 -6.70 -16.59
CA THR A 239 0.16 -5.93 -16.32
C THR A 239 0.52 -4.61 -15.62
N PRO A 240 -0.12 -3.47 -15.94
CA PRO A 240 0.23 -2.17 -15.38
C PRO A 240 -0.19 -2.00 -13.92
N THR A 241 -1.30 -2.63 -13.52
CA THR A 241 -1.80 -2.75 -12.15
C THR A 241 -2.74 -3.95 -12.06
N GLY A 242 -3.17 -4.30 -10.85
CA GLY A 242 -3.96 -5.50 -10.60
C GLY A 242 -3.06 -6.71 -10.32
N SER A 243 -2.98 -7.06 -9.06
CA SER A 243 -2.12 -8.12 -8.52
C SER A 243 -2.96 -9.10 -7.69
N THR A 244 -2.46 -10.31 -7.52
CA THR A 244 -3.10 -11.30 -6.63
C THR A 244 -2.08 -11.91 -5.69
N THR A 245 -2.49 -12.19 -4.46
CA THR A 245 -1.72 -12.94 -3.47
C THR A 245 -2.36 -14.30 -3.27
N ILE A 246 -1.57 -15.35 -3.47
CA ILE A 246 -1.92 -16.73 -3.24
C ILE A 246 -1.20 -17.17 -1.96
N LEU A 247 -1.94 -17.64 -0.97
CA LEU A 247 -1.40 -18.24 0.25
C LEU A 247 -1.77 -19.72 0.26
N THR A 248 -0.77 -20.58 0.13
CA THR A 248 -0.89 -22.02 0.40
C THR A 248 -0.34 -22.28 1.79
N ALA A 249 -1.15 -22.85 2.67
CA ALA A 249 -0.80 -23.06 4.06
C ALA A 249 -1.28 -24.42 4.59
N VAL A 250 -0.54 -24.95 5.58
CA VAL A 250 -1.01 -26.05 6.41
C VAL A 250 -1.59 -25.44 7.68
N VAL A 251 -2.87 -25.73 7.92
CA VAL A 251 -3.60 -25.28 9.10
C VAL A 251 -3.93 -26.43 10.05
N ASP A 252 -4.15 -26.11 11.31
CA ASP A 252 -4.49 -27.12 12.32
C ASP A 252 -5.96 -27.55 12.19
N GLY A 253 -6.24 -28.82 12.41
CA GLY A 253 -7.58 -29.36 12.30
C GLY A 253 -8.04 -29.62 10.87
N THR A 254 -9.29 -30.09 10.75
CA THR A 254 -9.97 -30.31 9.48
C THR A 254 -10.89 -29.14 9.20
N VAL A 255 -10.67 -28.43 8.09
CA VAL A 255 -11.50 -27.33 7.63
C VAL A 255 -11.93 -27.56 6.19
N THR A 256 -13.13 -27.11 5.85
CA THR A 256 -13.71 -27.21 4.53
C THR A 256 -13.64 -25.86 3.79
N VAL A 257 -13.82 -25.91 2.46
CA VAL A 257 -13.92 -24.69 1.63
C VAL A 257 -15.04 -23.77 2.13
N ASP A 258 -16.19 -24.34 2.48
CA ASP A 258 -17.34 -23.55 2.96
C ASP A 258 -17.06 -22.85 4.28
N GLU A 259 -16.38 -23.52 5.23
CA GLU A 259 -15.98 -22.93 6.51
C GLU A 259 -14.97 -21.79 6.33
N ILE A 260 -13.98 -21.99 5.43
CA ILE A 260 -13.01 -20.95 5.09
C ILE A 260 -13.71 -19.75 4.47
N ASN A 261 -14.56 -19.97 3.46
CA ASN A 261 -15.28 -18.91 2.78
C ASN A 261 -16.23 -18.16 3.75
N ALA A 262 -16.89 -18.88 4.65
CA ALA A 262 -17.73 -18.27 5.68
C ALA A 262 -16.93 -17.41 6.66
N ALA A 263 -15.75 -17.86 7.10
CA ALA A 263 -14.86 -17.10 7.97
C ALA A 263 -14.34 -15.82 7.28
N MET A 264 -13.92 -15.91 6.01
CA MET A 264 -13.48 -14.76 5.24
C MET A 264 -14.60 -13.74 5.03
N LYS A 265 -15.83 -14.22 4.75
CA LYS A 265 -17.01 -13.37 4.62
C LYS A 265 -17.35 -12.67 5.94
N ALA A 266 -17.24 -13.38 7.06
CA ALA A 266 -17.49 -12.81 8.38
C ALA A 266 -16.42 -11.76 8.77
N ALA A 267 -15.19 -11.92 8.30
CA ALA A 267 -14.08 -10.97 8.53
C ALA A 267 -14.10 -9.77 7.55
N SER A 268 -14.99 -9.75 6.55
CA SER A 268 -15.02 -8.69 5.55
C SER A 268 -15.50 -7.36 6.15
N ASP A 269 -14.87 -6.27 5.69
CA ASP A 269 -15.13 -4.90 6.12
C ASP A 269 -14.80 -3.90 4.99
N GLU A 270 -14.63 -2.61 5.31
CA GLU A 270 -14.26 -1.56 4.34
C GLU A 270 -12.84 -1.73 3.76
N SER A 271 -11.99 -2.52 4.42
CA SER A 271 -10.59 -2.78 4.03
C SER A 271 -10.38 -4.16 3.41
N PHE A 272 -11.17 -5.14 3.86
CA PHE A 272 -11.13 -6.53 3.43
C PHE A 272 -12.45 -6.92 2.77
N GLY A 273 -12.46 -6.94 1.44
CA GLY A 273 -13.65 -7.28 0.65
C GLY A 273 -13.79 -8.79 0.43
N TYR A 274 -15.00 -9.21 0.04
CA TYR A 274 -15.35 -10.60 -0.28
C TYR A 274 -15.99 -10.67 -1.68
N ASN A 275 -15.47 -11.55 -2.54
CA ASN A 275 -15.90 -11.70 -3.92
C ASN A 275 -16.34 -13.14 -4.23
N THR A 276 -17.39 -13.28 -5.02
CA THR A 276 -17.91 -14.57 -5.54
C THR A 276 -17.99 -14.63 -7.06
N ASP A 277 -17.62 -13.54 -7.74
CA ASP A 277 -17.60 -13.47 -9.20
C ASP A 277 -16.28 -13.98 -9.76
N GLU A 278 -16.30 -14.51 -10.97
CA GLU A 278 -15.10 -14.96 -11.70
C GLU A 278 -14.37 -13.77 -12.33
N ILE A 279 -13.68 -12.98 -11.49
CA ILE A 279 -12.96 -11.75 -11.86
C ILE A 279 -11.52 -12.01 -12.30
N VAL A 280 -10.97 -11.04 -13.03
CA VAL A 280 -9.57 -10.99 -13.45
C VAL A 280 -8.92 -9.66 -13.05
N SER A 281 -7.62 -9.53 -13.25
CA SER A 281 -6.83 -8.38 -12.78
C SER A 281 -7.31 -7.00 -13.27
N SER A 282 -7.97 -6.92 -14.43
CA SER A 282 -8.51 -5.66 -14.94
C SER A 282 -9.76 -5.18 -14.18
N ASP A 283 -10.50 -6.10 -13.56
CA ASP A 283 -11.76 -5.79 -12.87
C ASP A 283 -11.54 -5.11 -11.53
N ILE A 284 -10.33 -5.23 -10.97
CA ILE A 284 -9.97 -4.64 -9.67
C ILE A 284 -9.24 -3.30 -9.77
N VAL A 285 -9.06 -2.77 -10.97
CA VAL A 285 -8.40 -1.47 -11.17
C VAL A 285 -9.23 -0.35 -10.52
N GLY A 286 -8.58 0.44 -9.67
CA GLY A 286 -9.25 1.52 -8.92
C GLY A 286 -9.99 1.07 -7.66
N MET A 287 -9.92 -0.20 -7.31
CA MET A 287 -10.56 -0.77 -6.11
C MET A 287 -9.99 -0.14 -4.82
N ASN A 288 -10.87 0.04 -3.82
CA ASN A 288 -10.53 0.65 -2.52
C ASN A 288 -10.29 -0.37 -1.39
N TYR A 289 -10.63 -1.64 -1.56
CA TYR A 289 -10.26 -2.67 -0.61
C TYR A 289 -8.74 -2.87 -0.61
N GLY A 290 -8.12 -2.96 0.54
CA GLY A 290 -6.71 -3.33 0.67
C GLY A 290 -6.44 -4.76 0.19
N SER A 291 -7.44 -5.61 0.37
CA SER A 291 -7.48 -7.02 -0.01
C SER A 291 -8.90 -7.40 -0.40
N LEU A 292 -9.10 -8.04 -1.54
CA LEU A 292 -10.39 -8.57 -1.97
C LEU A 292 -10.29 -10.08 -2.06
N PHE A 293 -10.82 -10.77 -1.05
CA PHE A 293 -10.83 -12.23 -1.00
C PHE A 293 -11.65 -12.82 -2.15
N ASP A 294 -11.11 -13.82 -2.83
CA ASP A 294 -11.76 -14.52 -3.94
C ASP A 294 -12.23 -15.91 -3.49
N ALA A 295 -13.50 -16.02 -3.16
CA ALA A 295 -14.10 -17.26 -2.68
C ALA A 295 -14.14 -18.37 -3.77
N THR A 296 -14.00 -18.00 -5.05
CA THR A 296 -14.00 -18.95 -6.17
C THR A 296 -12.68 -19.72 -6.28
N GLN A 297 -11.60 -19.24 -5.62
CA GLN A 297 -10.26 -19.81 -5.69
C GLN A 297 -9.86 -20.56 -4.42
N THR A 298 -10.76 -20.73 -3.46
CA THR A 298 -10.48 -21.45 -2.22
C THR A 298 -10.37 -22.95 -2.47
N MET A 299 -9.30 -23.56 -1.94
CA MET A 299 -9.09 -25.01 -1.98
C MET A 299 -8.77 -25.52 -0.58
N ALA A 300 -9.21 -26.74 -0.25
CA ALA A 300 -8.90 -27.39 1.01
C ALA A 300 -8.73 -28.91 0.77
N MET A 301 -7.66 -29.46 1.32
CA MET A 301 -7.34 -30.89 1.23
C MET A 301 -6.95 -31.41 2.63
N PRO A 302 -7.79 -32.20 3.29
CA PRO A 302 -7.44 -32.83 4.55
C PRO A 302 -6.21 -33.73 4.41
N LEU A 303 -5.33 -33.71 5.42
CA LEU A 303 -4.14 -34.57 5.49
C LEU A 303 -4.30 -35.63 6.57
N ASP A 304 -3.59 -36.76 6.43
CA ASP A 304 -3.71 -37.92 7.33
C ASP A 304 -3.28 -37.63 8.79
N ASN A 305 -2.59 -36.53 9.03
CA ASN A 305 -2.08 -36.13 10.36
C ASN A 305 -3.01 -35.19 11.14
N GLY A 306 -4.27 -35.05 10.72
CA GLY A 306 -5.24 -34.18 11.38
C GLY A 306 -5.05 -32.65 11.10
N THR A 307 -4.35 -32.34 10.02
CA THR A 307 -4.23 -30.96 9.49
C THR A 307 -4.91 -30.84 8.12
N THR A 308 -5.04 -29.62 7.61
CA THR A 308 -5.57 -29.37 6.26
C THR A 308 -4.57 -28.51 5.49
N GLU A 309 -4.24 -28.90 4.27
CA GLU A 309 -3.59 -28.00 3.32
C GLU A 309 -4.64 -27.17 2.62
N VAL A 310 -4.46 -25.85 2.65
CA VAL A 310 -5.43 -24.90 2.10
C VAL A 310 -4.74 -23.94 1.14
N GLN A 311 -5.48 -23.50 0.11
CA GLN A 311 -5.12 -22.35 -0.70
C GLN A 311 -6.22 -21.28 -0.57
N VAL A 312 -5.81 -20.05 -0.28
CA VAL A 312 -6.67 -18.88 -0.27
C VAL A 312 -6.05 -17.78 -1.15
N VAL A 313 -6.90 -17.02 -1.81
CA VAL A 313 -6.49 -16.03 -2.81
C VAL A 313 -7.17 -14.70 -2.53
N SER A 314 -6.39 -13.62 -2.64
CA SER A 314 -6.94 -12.26 -2.59
C SER A 314 -6.35 -11.38 -3.70
N TRP A 315 -7.21 -10.52 -4.26
CA TRP A 315 -6.86 -9.51 -5.25
C TRP A 315 -6.53 -8.18 -4.58
N TYR A 316 -5.68 -7.38 -5.21
CA TYR A 316 -5.40 -6.00 -4.82
C TYR A 316 -4.93 -5.16 -6.00
N ASP A 317 -5.46 -3.97 -6.15
CA ASP A 317 -4.80 -2.95 -6.96
C ASP A 317 -3.57 -2.48 -6.21
N ASN A 318 -2.38 -2.89 -6.65
CA ASN A 318 -1.13 -2.60 -5.95
C ASN A 318 -0.84 -1.09 -5.80
N GLU A 319 -1.56 -0.24 -6.51
CA GLU A 319 -1.51 1.22 -6.37
C GLU A 319 -2.70 1.75 -5.55
N ASN A 320 -3.94 1.60 -6.05
CA ASN A 320 -5.12 2.24 -5.44
C ASN A 320 -5.57 1.56 -4.15
N SER A 321 -5.58 0.21 -4.07
CA SER A 321 -5.88 -0.52 -2.83
C SER A 321 -4.93 -0.14 -1.70
N TYR A 322 -3.61 -0.14 -2.00
CA TYR A 322 -2.59 0.26 -1.05
C TYR A 322 -2.75 1.71 -0.61
N THR A 323 -2.98 2.61 -1.57
CA THR A 323 -3.20 4.03 -1.27
C THR A 323 -4.41 4.23 -0.36
N SER A 324 -5.50 3.49 -0.58
CA SER A 324 -6.71 3.58 0.25
C SER A 324 -6.45 3.18 1.69
N GLN A 325 -5.70 2.10 1.92
CA GLN A 325 -5.29 1.68 3.26
C GLN A 325 -4.41 2.72 3.95
N MET A 326 -3.44 3.25 3.22
CA MET A 326 -2.54 4.28 3.71
C MET A 326 -3.28 5.58 4.06
N VAL A 327 -4.23 5.99 3.24
CA VAL A 327 -5.06 7.19 3.48
C VAL A 327 -5.93 6.99 4.73
N ARG A 328 -6.55 5.82 4.93
CA ARG A 328 -7.25 5.48 6.17
C ARG A 328 -6.32 5.52 7.39
N THR A 329 -5.12 4.97 7.26
CA THR A 329 -4.08 5.03 8.30
C THR A 329 -3.69 6.46 8.65
N ILE A 330 -3.53 7.35 7.65
CA ILE A 330 -3.25 8.79 7.87
C ILE A 330 -4.36 9.44 8.69
N LYS A 331 -5.64 9.17 8.36
CA LYS A 331 -6.79 9.73 9.09
C LYS A 331 -6.78 9.29 10.55
N HIS A 332 -6.65 7.99 10.79
CA HIS A 332 -6.56 7.42 12.13
C HIS A 332 -5.38 8.01 12.91
N PHE A 333 -4.19 8.00 12.31
CA PHE A 333 -2.97 8.52 12.95
C PHE A 333 -3.05 10.01 13.26
N GLY A 334 -3.78 10.77 12.44
CA GLY A 334 -4.09 12.17 12.68
C GLY A 334 -5.05 12.43 13.85
N THR A 335 -5.83 11.44 14.26
CA THR A 335 -6.68 11.57 15.47
C THR A 335 -5.90 11.41 16.79
N LEU A 336 -4.66 10.93 16.70
CA LEU A 336 -3.75 10.70 17.84
C LEU A 336 -2.73 11.86 18.02
N LEU A 337 -3.08 13.06 17.56
CA LEU A 337 -2.24 14.26 17.67
C LEU A 337 -2.22 14.84 19.09
#